data_9d99db169f655d4ce9146c869c5d031e
#
_entry.id   9d99db169f655d4ce9146c869c5d031e
#
_cell.length_a   1.000
_cell.length_b   1.000
_cell.length_c   1.000
_cell.angle_alpha   90.00
_cell.angle_beta   90.00
_cell.angle_gamma   90.00
#
_symmetry.space_group_name_H-M   'P 1'
#
loop_
_entity.id
_entity.type
_entity.pdbx_description
1 polymer ?
#
loop_
_entity_poly.entity_id
_entity_poly.type
_entity_poly.pdbx_seq_one_letter_code
_entity_poly.pdbx_strand_id
1 'polypeptide(L)'
;MKPNLFSLATKELSQDAFIAWLLQWADPRCCEFNEELHVAAESFIRELISLQGDVPKTIDKVEAGRQWENIDVWAEVNNTHLVIIEDKVGTGQHSDQLSRYRAIGEKWCQERRCKLVCVYIKTYSDSALNLKDVERQGFAVLNRKRLLEVLNAHNVQSDIYIDFRDRLDQLERLETSFDQKKISAWDGNDWKGFYQALEQRRPVVNWGFVNNPAGGFWNLVLNRFDHDGVCPYMQIEQGNLCFKVGEVFDSRRDVRERFHNLLMSAAQPEMGVQRPSRFGNGTYMTVAVVPRQVWLGEDDQIIDFDAVLTRLARYELWLKEVIEKAEPVGGANSPAVAVL
;
A
#
# COMPACT_ATOMS: atom_id res chain seq x y z
N MET A 1 -22.96 16.61 -13.00
CA MET A 1 -21.80 16.55 -12.07
C MET A 1 -20.90 17.73 -12.40
N LYS A 2 -20.47 18.53 -11.40
CA LYS A 2 -19.52 19.63 -11.65
C LYS A 2 -18.21 19.05 -12.17
N PRO A 3 -17.57 19.64 -13.21
CA PRO A 3 -16.23 19.24 -13.61
C PRO A 3 -15.25 19.40 -12.44
N ASN A 4 -14.30 18.47 -12.30
CA ASN A 4 -13.30 18.50 -11.25
C ASN A 4 -11.91 18.45 -11.91
N LEU A 5 -11.07 19.44 -11.62
CA LEU A 5 -9.75 19.59 -12.21
C LEU A 5 -8.86 18.36 -11.94
N PHE A 6 -8.85 17.85 -10.71
CA PHE A 6 -7.99 16.73 -10.32
C PHE A 6 -8.49 15.36 -10.77
N SER A 7 -9.70 15.27 -11.30
CA SER A 7 -10.17 14.10 -12.05
C SER A 7 -9.52 14.00 -13.44
N LEU A 8 -9.01 15.10 -13.97
CA LEU A 8 -8.28 15.17 -15.24
C LEU A 8 -6.76 15.23 -15.01
N ALA A 9 -6.32 15.98 -14.01
CA ALA A 9 -4.93 16.17 -13.62
C ALA A 9 -4.50 15.14 -12.58
N THR A 10 -4.43 13.86 -12.96
CA THR A 10 -4.27 12.70 -12.05
C THR A 10 -2.82 12.32 -11.76
N LYS A 11 -1.84 13.05 -12.33
CA LYS A 11 -0.40 12.75 -12.16
C LYS A 11 0.16 13.35 -10.87
N GLU A 12 1.22 12.75 -10.33
CA GLU A 12 1.96 13.23 -9.15
C GLU A 12 2.29 14.72 -9.26
N LEU A 13 2.84 15.20 -10.36
CA LEU A 13 3.15 16.61 -10.59
C LEU A 13 1.98 17.58 -10.40
N SER A 14 0.75 17.14 -10.58
CA SER A 14 -0.45 17.96 -10.35
C SER A 14 -0.80 18.02 -8.87
N GLN A 15 -0.60 16.93 -8.16
CA GLN A 15 -0.75 16.86 -6.71
C GLN A 15 0.34 17.66 -6.00
N ASP A 16 1.60 17.54 -6.42
CA ASP A 16 2.71 18.39 -5.95
C ASP A 16 2.40 19.88 -6.09
N ALA A 17 1.82 20.26 -7.24
CA ALA A 17 1.45 21.64 -7.49
C ALA A 17 0.39 22.13 -6.50
N PHE A 18 -0.61 21.31 -6.19
CA PHE A 18 -1.61 21.63 -5.17
C PHE A 18 -1.00 21.73 -3.78
N ILE A 19 -0.16 20.76 -3.40
CA ILE A 19 0.47 20.73 -2.07
C ILE A 19 1.35 21.96 -1.88
N ALA A 20 2.21 22.26 -2.84
CA ALA A 20 3.08 23.45 -2.77
C ALA A 20 2.26 24.76 -2.75
N TRP A 21 1.21 24.86 -3.58
CA TRP A 21 0.29 25.99 -3.58
C TRP A 21 -0.41 26.16 -2.22
N LEU A 22 -0.94 25.09 -1.63
CA LEU A 22 -1.57 25.15 -0.32
C LEU A 22 -0.57 25.59 0.76
N LEU A 23 0.66 25.06 0.75
CA LEU A 23 1.70 25.46 1.70
C LEU A 23 2.09 26.93 1.59
N GLN A 24 2.09 27.53 0.40
CA GLN A 24 2.34 28.95 0.23
C GLN A 24 1.26 29.82 0.87
N TRP A 25 -0.01 29.36 0.91
CA TRP A 25 -1.10 30.07 1.60
C TRP A 25 -0.93 30.12 3.12
N ALA A 26 -0.06 29.29 3.71
CA ALA A 26 0.22 29.33 5.14
C ALA A 26 1.08 30.54 5.57
N ASP A 27 1.68 31.28 4.63
CA ASP A 27 2.38 32.53 4.96
C ASP A 27 1.38 33.60 5.43
N PRO A 28 1.61 34.29 6.57
CA PRO A 28 0.69 35.26 7.11
C PRO A 28 0.30 36.40 6.16
N ARG A 29 1.17 36.76 5.22
CA ARG A 29 0.91 37.75 4.17
C ARG A 29 -0.24 37.36 3.23
N CYS A 30 -0.55 36.07 3.15
CA CYS A 30 -1.65 35.60 2.33
C CYS A 30 -3.03 35.71 2.99
N CYS A 31 -3.08 35.94 4.30
CA CYS A 31 -4.34 36.08 5.06
C CYS A 31 -5.24 37.18 4.51
N GLU A 32 -4.68 38.34 4.08
CA GLU A 32 -5.44 39.44 3.51
C GLU A 32 -6.16 39.13 2.20
N PHE A 33 -5.67 38.09 1.44
CA PHE A 33 -6.27 37.71 0.18
C PHE A 33 -7.38 36.66 0.34
N ASN A 34 -7.22 35.74 1.30
CA ASN A 34 -8.22 34.72 1.62
C ASN A 34 -7.94 34.10 3.01
N GLU A 35 -8.65 34.57 4.03
CA GLU A 35 -8.46 34.14 5.42
C GLU A 35 -8.79 32.63 5.60
N GLU A 36 -9.90 32.14 5.01
CA GLU A 36 -10.31 30.75 5.15
C GLU A 36 -9.23 29.77 4.59
N LEU A 37 -8.66 30.12 3.43
CA LEU A 37 -7.62 29.33 2.79
C LEU A 37 -6.31 29.42 3.56
N HIS A 38 -5.96 30.60 4.09
CA HIS A 38 -4.79 30.77 4.95
C HIS A 38 -4.87 29.90 6.20
N VAL A 39 -6.00 29.92 6.93
CA VAL A 39 -6.21 29.12 8.14
C VAL A 39 -6.12 27.61 7.84
N ALA A 40 -6.72 27.16 6.73
CA ALA A 40 -6.63 25.77 6.32
C ALA A 40 -5.19 25.37 5.97
N ALA A 41 -4.44 26.22 5.30
CA ALA A 41 -3.04 26.01 4.94
C ALA A 41 -2.12 26.01 6.18
N GLU A 42 -2.36 26.90 7.14
CA GLU A 42 -1.65 26.90 8.42
C GLU A 42 -1.93 25.61 9.20
N SER A 43 -3.17 25.15 9.23
CA SER A 43 -3.53 23.86 9.84
C SER A 43 -2.80 22.69 9.15
N PHE A 44 -2.73 22.70 7.83
CA PHE A 44 -2.04 21.67 7.06
C PHE A 44 -0.53 21.61 7.36
N ILE A 45 0.17 22.74 7.37
CA ILE A 45 1.61 22.75 7.68
C ILE A 45 1.90 22.38 9.12
N ARG A 46 1.03 22.77 10.08
CA ARG A 46 1.10 22.33 11.47
C ARG A 46 0.96 20.81 11.59
N GLU A 47 0.02 20.22 10.86
CA GLU A 47 -0.13 18.77 10.79
C GLU A 47 1.15 18.11 10.29
N LEU A 48 1.73 18.57 9.18
CA LEU A 48 2.98 18.01 8.63
C LEU A 48 4.11 18.05 9.66
N ILE A 49 4.30 19.17 10.35
CA ILE A 49 5.35 19.31 11.37
C ILE A 49 5.08 18.38 12.56
N SER A 50 3.81 18.26 12.99
CA SER A 50 3.42 17.44 14.14
C SER A 50 3.74 15.94 13.97
N LEU A 51 3.88 15.46 12.73
CA LEU A 51 4.19 14.06 12.44
C LEU A 51 5.59 13.65 12.94
N GLN A 52 6.54 14.59 13.05
CA GLN A 52 7.93 14.28 13.43
C GLN A 52 8.55 15.26 14.43
N GLY A 53 7.87 16.31 14.86
CA GLY A 53 8.47 17.29 15.72
C GLY A 53 7.51 18.22 16.46
N ASP A 54 8.09 19.15 17.19
CA ASP A 54 7.36 20.17 17.91
C ASP A 54 6.88 21.26 16.95
N VAL A 55 5.58 21.48 16.92
CA VAL A 55 4.96 22.54 16.12
C VAL A 55 5.30 23.91 16.72
N PRO A 56 5.80 24.88 15.94
CA PRO A 56 6.04 26.23 16.43
C PRO A 56 4.74 26.88 16.92
N LYS A 57 4.83 27.71 17.98
CA LYS A 57 3.66 28.38 18.57
C LYS A 57 2.95 29.27 17.55
N THR A 58 3.72 30.02 16.78
CA THR A 58 3.25 30.89 15.70
C THR A 58 3.89 30.48 14.37
N ILE A 59 3.17 30.71 13.30
CA ILE A 59 3.70 30.64 11.94
C ILE A 59 3.85 32.08 11.47
N ASP A 60 5.09 32.57 11.42
CA ASP A 60 5.38 33.96 11.09
C ASP A 60 5.87 34.14 9.65
N LYS A 61 6.37 33.06 9.05
CA LYS A 61 6.86 33.04 7.68
C LYS A 61 6.80 31.63 7.11
N VAL A 62 6.33 31.50 5.87
CA VAL A 62 6.40 30.25 5.11
C VAL A 62 6.89 30.54 3.69
N GLU A 63 7.95 29.82 3.29
CA GLU A 63 8.38 29.73 1.90
C GLU A 63 8.23 28.29 1.45
N ALA A 64 7.52 28.05 0.36
CA ALA A 64 7.28 26.70 -0.15
C ALA A 64 7.43 26.66 -1.67
N GLY A 65 7.86 25.52 -2.18
CA GLY A 65 8.07 25.32 -3.60
C GLY A 65 8.17 23.84 -3.98
N ARG A 66 8.54 23.62 -5.24
CA ARG A 66 8.64 22.30 -5.85
C ARG A 66 10.01 22.07 -6.46
N GLN A 67 10.38 20.78 -6.62
CA GLN A 67 11.54 20.34 -7.40
C GLN A 67 12.86 20.96 -6.94
N TRP A 68 13.06 21.04 -5.61
CA TRP A 68 14.35 21.44 -5.05
C TRP A 68 15.22 20.19 -4.81
N GLU A 69 16.37 20.10 -5.44
CA GLU A 69 17.27 18.94 -5.39
C GLU A 69 16.56 17.60 -5.72
N ASN A 70 15.59 17.65 -6.63
CA ASN A 70 14.64 16.57 -6.99
C ASN A 70 13.66 16.15 -5.88
N ILE A 71 13.58 16.87 -4.77
CA ILE A 71 12.52 16.72 -3.77
C ILE A 71 11.24 17.29 -4.36
N ASP A 72 10.13 16.54 -4.30
CA ASP A 72 8.89 16.90 -4.99
C ASP A 72 8.33 18.23 -4.47
N VAL A 73 8.17 18.36 -3.14
CA VAL A 73 7.69 19.59 -2.49
C VAL A 73 8.52 19.86 -1.24
N TRP A 74 8.74 21.14 -0.95
CA TRP A 74 9.43 21.59 0.25
C TRP A 74 8.77 22.84 0.83
N ALA A 75 8.92 23.04 2.14
CA ALA A 75 8.56 24.27 2.82
C ALA A 75 9.55 24.62 3.93
N GLU A 76 9.96 25.88 4.01
CA GLU A 76 10.73 26.46 5.11
C GLU A 76 9.79 27.28 6.00
N VAL A 77 9.76 26.99 7.31
CA VAL A 77 8.85 27.63 8.27
C VAL A 77 9.67 28.34 9.32
N ASN A 78 9.45 29.64 9.46
CA ASN A 78 10.09 30.51 10.47
C ASN A 78 11.64 30.47 10.46
N ASN A 79 12.28 30.02 9.39
CA ASN A 79 13.69 29.67 9.31
C ASN A 79 14.14 28.64 10.41
N THR A 80 13.19 27.95 11.04
CA THR A 80 13.43 26.98 12.13
C THR A 80 13.10 25.53 11.75
N HIS A 81 12.28 25.34 10.71
CA HIS A 81 11.90 24.02 10.21
C HIS A 81 12.04 23.97 8.70
N LEU A 82 12.57 22.88 8.19
CA LEU A 82 12.50 22.48 6.79
C LEU A 82 11.59 21.25 6.70
N VAL A 83 10.49 21.37 5.98
CA VAL A 83 9.59 20.25 5.65
C VAL A 83 9.92 19.81 4.23
N ILE A 84 10.29 18.55 4.04
CA ILE A 84 10.46 17.95 2.73
C ILE A 84 9.38 16.88 2.53
N ILE A 85 8.79 16.86 1.36
CA ILE A 85 7.66 16.00 1.04
C ILE A 85 7.99 15.22 -0.23
N GLU A 86 7.90 13.90 -0.12
CA GLU A 86 7.78 12.99 -1.25
C GLU A 86 6.32 12.66 -1.45
N ASP A 87 5.81 12.90 -2.65
CA ASP A 87 4.42 12.67 -3.01
C ASP A 87 4.27 11.47 -3.93
N LYS A 88 3.36 10.56 -3.61
CA LYS A 88 3.08 9.38 -4.41
C LYS A 88 1.58 9.16 -4.60
N VAL A 89 1.19 9.13 -5.85
CA VAL A 89 -0.18 8.80 -6.23
C VAL A 89 -0.34 7.28 -6.33
N GLY A 90 0.09 6.64 -7.38
CA GLY A 90 -0.16 5.21 -7.65
C GLY A 90 1.07 4.32 -7.69
N THR A 91 2.26 4.90 -7.75
CA THR A 91 3.54 4.18 -7.82
C THR A 91 4.10 3.86 -6.44
N GLY A 92 4.93 2.79 -6.35
CA GLY A 92 5.76 2.53 -5.17
C GLY A 92 6.99 3.44 -5.16
N GLN A 93 7.71 3.44 -4.02
CA GLN A 93 8.98 4.17 -3.91
C GLN A 93 10.11 3.43 -4.67
N HIS A 94 11.11 4.19 -5.13
CA HIS A 94 12.38 3.65 -5.62
C HIS A 94 13.40 3.58 -4.47
N SER A 95 14.14 2.47 -4.37
CA SER A 95 14.87 2.02 -3.18
C SER A 95 15.73 3.04 -2.43
N ASP A 96 16.34 4.03 -3.11
CA ASP A 96 17.29 4.96 -2.48
C ASP A 96 16.84 6.43 -2.46
N GLN A 97 15.65 6.71 -2.97
CA GLN A 97 15.15 8.08 -3.15
C GLN A 97 14.98 8.81 -1.82
N LEU A 98 14.27 8.20 -0.87
CA LEU A 98 13.98 8.81 0.43
C LEU A 98 15.24 9.04 1.27
N SER A 99 16.14 8.06 1.32
CA SER A 99 17.41 8.19 2.03
C SER A 99 18.27 9.34 1.49
N ARG A 100 18.30 9.52 0.17
CA ARG A 100 18.99 10.64 -0.48
C ARG A 100 18.36 11.98 -0.14
N TYR A 101 17.05 12.10 -0.18
CA TYR A 101 16.35 13.34 0.14
C TYR A 101 16.53 13.73 1.60
N ARG A 102 16.45 12.76 2.49
CA ARG A 102 16.73 12.98 3.90
C ARG A 102 18.15 13.51 4.13
N ALA A 103 19.17 12.94 3.49
CA ALA A 103 20.54 13.40 3.60
C ALA A 103 20.72 14.84 3.12
N ILE A 104 20.03 15.24 2.03
CA ILE A 104 20.01 16.62 1.53
C ILE A 104 19.41 17.56 2.59
N GLY A 105 18.23 17.20 3.13
CA GLY A 105 17.56 17.98 4.17
C GLY A 105 18.37 18.10 5.46
N GLU A 106 19.00 17.02 5.91
CA GLU A 106 19.88 17.02 7.09
C GLU A 106 21.06 17.97 6.92
N LYS A 107 21.73 17.94 5.76
CA LYS A 107 22.83 18.87 5.45
C LYS A 107 22.34 20.32 5.47
N TRP A 108 21.23 20.61 4.81
CA TRP A 108 20.61 21.94 4.80
C TRP A 108 20.31 22.45 6.22
N CYS A 109 19.70 21.60 7.05
CA CYS A 109 19.36 21.97 8.42
C CYS A 109 20.57 22.14 9.32
N GLN A 110 21.64 21.37 9.14
CA GLN A 110 22.91 21.57 9.87
C GLN A 110 23.51 22.96 9.61
N GLU A 111 23.53 23.39 8.35
CA GLU A 111 24.06 24.69 7.95
C GLU A 111 23.24 25.85 8.51
N ARG A 112 21.93 25.69 8.64
CA ARG A 112 20.97 26.75 9.06
C ARG A 112 20.46 26.60 10.49
N ARG A 113 20.83 25.54 11.19
CA ARG A 113 20.37 25.21 12.54
C ARG A 113 18.86 25.10 12.64
N CYS A 114 18.21 24.53 11.63
CA CYS A 114 16.79 24.25 11.61
C CYS A 114 16.50 22.75 11.87
N LYS A 115 15.25 22.41 12.14
CA LYS A 115 14.74 21.04 12.30
C LYS A 115 14.27 20.52 10.97
N LEU A 116 14.63 19.28 10.65
CA LEU A 116 14.13 18.59 9.46
C LEU A 116 12.85 17.81 9.78
N VAL A 117 11.87 17.90 8.91
CA VAL A 117 10.64 17.10 8.90
C VAL A 117 10.52 16.44 7.54
N CYS A 118 10.46 15.11 7.51
CA CYS A 118 10.35 14.32 6.29
C CYS A 118 8.98 13.67 6.22
N VAL A 119 8.18 14.01 5.22
CA VAL A 119 6.82 13.50 5.05
C VAL A 119 6.67 12.77 3.71
N TYR A 120 6.01 11.64 3.77
CA TYR A 120 5.60 10.86 2.61
C TYR A 120 4.08 10.94 2.48
N ILE A 121 3.59 11.65 1.47
CA ILE A 121 2.16 11.76 1.20
C ILE A 121 1.74 10.65 0.25
N LYS A 122 0.76 9.83 0.66
CA LYS A 122 0.23 8.73 -0.15
C LYS A 122 -1.27 8.85 -0.31
N THR A 123 -1.72 9.21 -1.52
CA THR A 123 -3.15 9.41 -1.79
C THR A 123 -3.86 8.17 -2.31
N TYR A 124 -3.15 7.18 -2.83
CA TYR A 124 -3.69 5.85 -3.09
C TYR A 124 -3.29 4.90 -1.97
N SER A 125 -4.16 3.94 -1.66
CA SER A 125 -3.88 2.96 -0.61
C SER A 125 -2.70 2.08 -0.94
N ASP A 126 -1.91 1.76 0.07
CA ASP A 126 -0.74 0.89 0.00
C ASP A 126 -0.72 -0.06 1.20
N SER A 127 0.03 -1.14 1.12
CA SER A 127 0.14 -2.10 2.22
C SER A 127 0.90 -1.52 3.42
N ALA A 128 0.57 -2.01 4.60
CA ALA A 128 1.26 -1.61 5.83
C ALA A 128 2.77 -1.93 5.77
N LEU A 129 3.17 -3.00 5.08
CA LEU A 129 4.57 -3.36 4.91
C LEU A 129 5.32 -2.29 4.10
N ASN A 130 4.77 -1.87 2.97
CA ASN A 130 5.37 -0.83 2.13
C ASN A 130 5.48 0.50 2.89
N LEU A 131 4.44 0.88 3.64
CA LEU A 131 4.46 2.10 4.43
C LEU A 131 5.46 2.04 5.60
N LYS A 132 5.62 0.88 6.27
CA LYS A 132 6.67 0.68 7.27
C LYS A 132 8.09 0.82 6.69
N ASP A 133 8.31 0.43 5.45
CA ASP A 133 9.61 0.62 4.79
C ASP A 133 9.92 2.10 4.54
N VAL A 134 8.89 2.92 4.28
CA VAL A 134 8.99 4.38 4.23
C VAL A 134 9.36 4.95 5.61
N GLU A 135 8.67 4.51 6.66
CA GLU A 135 8.94 4.95 8.04
C GLU A 135 10.35 4.58 8.51
N ARG A 136 10.86 3.39 8.14
CA ARG A 136 12.24 2.98 8.44
C ARG A 136 13.28 3.88 7.78
N GLN A 137 12.96 4.52 6.67
CA GLN A 137 13.82 5.51 6.02
C GLN A 137 13.67 6.91 6.63
N GLY A 138 12.87 7.04 7.70
CA GLY A 138 12.73 8.26 8.49
C GLY A 138 11.73 9.27 7.92
N PHE A 139 10.79 8.83 7.08
CA PHE A 139 9.66 9.63 6.62
C PHE A 139 8.41 9.26 7.38
N ALA A 140 7.68 10.24 7.88
CA ALA A 140 6.34 10.03 8.43
C ALA A 140 5.32 9.92 7.29
N VAL A 141 4.40 8.98 7.40
CA VAL A 141 3.38 8.75 6.37
C VAL A 141 2.14 9.57 6.64
N LEU A 142 1.75 10.41 5.69
CA LEU A 142 0.44 11.07 5.63
C LEU A 142 -0.41 10.38 4.56
N ASN A 143 -1.28 9.48 4.97
CA ASN A 143 -2.17 8.77 4.05
C ASN A 143 -3.40 9.61 3.66
N ARG A 144 -4.14 9.16 2.62
CA ARG A 144 -5.34 9.84 2.12
C ARG A 144 -6.38 10.14 3.20
N LYS A 145 -6.64 9.18 4.09
CA LYS A 145 -7.64 9.34 5.15
C LYS A 145 -7.27 10.50 6.07
N ARG A 146 -6.02 10.54 6.56
CA ARG A 146 -5.55 11.61 7.44
C ARG A 146 -5.49 12.96 6.71
N LEU A 147 -5.08 12.95 5.44
CA LEU A 147 -5.09 14.16 4.62
C LEU A 147 -6.52 14.71 4.46
N LEU A 148 -7.52 13.84 4.20
CA LEU A 148 -8.92 14.22 4.14
C LEU A 148 -9.45 14.77 5.47
N GLU A 149 -9.06 14.21 6.61
CA GLU A 149 -9.42 14.74 7.94
C GLU A 149 -8.95 16.19 8.09
N VAL A 150 -7.70 16.49 7.71
CA VAL A 150 -7.15 17.85 7.74
C VAL A 150 -7.89 18.79 6.80
N LEU A 151 -8.11 18.37 5.55
CA LEU A 151 -8.79 19.22 4.56
C LEU A 151 -10.27 19.45 4.90
N ASN A 152 -10.95 18.47 5.49
CA ASN A 152 -12.36 18.60 5.88
C ASN A 152 -12.58 19.40 7.19
N ALA A 153 -11.52 19.65 7.96
CA ALA A 153 -11.62 20.46 9.19
C ALA A 153 -11.97 21.93 8.92
N HIS A 154 -11.83 22.39 7.67
CA HIS A 154 -12.00 23.79 7.28
C HIS A 154 -13.03 23.95 6.15
N ASN A 155 -13.89 24.96 6.27
CA ASN A 155 -14.85 25.33 5.22
C ASN A 155 -14.21 26.38 4.28
N VAL A 156 -13.50 25.95 3.26
CA VAL A 156 -12.79 26.80 2.31
C VAL A 156 -13.58 26.94 1.01
N GLN A 157 -13.81 28.17 0.56
CA GLN A 157 -14.57 28.48 -0.66
C GLN A 157 -13.67 28.66 -1.90
N SER A 158 -12.56 27.95 -1.98
CA SER A 158 -11.69 27.92 -3.16
C SER A 158 -12.02 26.72 -4.05
N ASP A 159 -12.31 26.95 -5.34
CA ASP A 159 -12.59 25.88 -6.29
C ASP A 159 -11.43 24.89 -6.40
N ILE A 160 -10.17 25.35 -6.36
CA ILE A 160 -8.98 24.49 -6.41
C ILE A 160 -8.93 23.58 -5.18
N TYR A 161 -9.17 24.13 -3.98
CA TYR A 161 -9.17 23.38 -2.73
C TYR A 161 -10.31 22.35 -2.70
N ILE A 162 -11.52 22.77 -3.07
CA ILE A 162 -12.70 21.93 -3.12
C ILE A 162 -12.50 20.78 -4.13
N ASP A 163 -12.01 21.08 -5.33
CA ASP A 163 -11.80 20.06 -6.36
C ASP A 163 -10.78 19.00 -5.92
N PHE A 164 -9.70 19.39 -5.24
CA PHE A 164 -8.71 18.45 -4.73
C PHE A 164 -9.29 17.57 -3.61
N ARG A 165 -9.93 18.18 -2.62
CA ARG A 165 -10.59 17.48 -1.52
C ARG A 165 -11.66 16.49 -2.03
N ASP A 166 -12.53 16.95 -2.94
CA ASP A 166 -13.60 16.14 -3.51
C ASP A 166 -13.04 14.97 -4.35
N ARG A 167 -11.89 15.17 -5.00
CA ARG A 167 -11.17 14.09 -5.69
C ARG A 167 -10.68 13.03 -4.72
N LEU A 168 -10.05 13.42 -3.60
CA LEU A 168 -9.60 12.48 -2.57
C LEU A 168 -10.79 11.74 -1.93
N ASP A 169 -11.88 12.43 -1.65
CA ASP A 169 -13.11 11.85 -1.12
C ASP A 169 -13.73 10.84 -2.09
N GLN A 170 -13.71 11.13 -3.40
CA GLN A 170 -14.11 10.17 -4.42
C GLN A 170 -13.25 8.90 -4.41
N LEU A 171 -11.93 9.05 -4.29
CA LEU A 171 -11.01 7.90 -4.21
C LEU A 171 -11.27 7.07 -2.96
N GLU A 172 -11.53 7.72 -1.82
CA GLU A 172 -11.88 7.04 -0.57
C GLU A 172 -13.17 6.22 -0.72
N ARG A 173 -14.22 6.83 -1.26
CA ARG A 173 -15.51 6.13 -1.50
C ARG A 173 -15.37 4.96 -2.46
N LEU A 174 -14.57 5.07 -3.52
CA LEU A 174 -14.35 3.99 -4.47
C LEU A 174 -13.72 2.75 -3.82
N GLU A 175 -12.78 2.96 -2.89
CA GLU A 175 -12.10 1.86 -2.20
C GLU A 175 -12.89 1.34 -0.99
N THR A 176 -13.72 2.16 -0.35
CA THR A 176 -14.53 1.74 0.82
C THR A 176 -15.90 1.17 0.48
N SER A 177 -16.32 1.19 -0.79
CA SER A 177 -17.66 0.75 -1.21
C SER A 177 -17.74 -0.73 -1.62
N PHE A 178 -16.65 -1.50 -1.53
CA PHE A 178 -16.63 -2.91 -1.95
C PHE A 178 -17.65 -3.79 -1.19
N ASP A 179 -17.92 -3.48 0.08
CA ASP A 179 -18.88 -4.16 0.95
C ASP A 179 -20.35 -3.76 0.71
N GLN A 180 -20.60 -2.86 -0.23
CA GLN A 180 -21.94 -2.43 -0.65
C GLN A 180 -22.26 -2.87 -2.08
N LYS A 181 -21.33 -3.50 -2.77
CA LYS A 181 -21.46 -3.98 -4.14
C LYS A 181 -21.53 -5.49 -4.21
N LYS A 182 -22.22 -5.99 -5.23
CA LYS A 182 -22.12 -7.41 -5.60
C LYS A 182 -20.69 -7.76 -5.97
N ILE A 183 -20.23 -8.94 -5.58
CA ILE A 183 -18.88 -9.44 -5.86
C ILE A 183 -18.56 -9.43 -7.36
N SER A 184 -19.54 -9.71 -8.21
CA SER A 184 -19.39 -9.64 -9.67
C SER A 184 -19.12 -8.25 -10.23
N ALA A 185 -19.45 -7.19 -9.48
CA ALA A 185 -19.27 -5.79 -9.87
C ALA A 185 -17.95 -5.20 -9.35
N TRP A 186 -17.12 -5.98 -8.67
CA TRP A 186 -15.86 -5.49 -8.13
C TRP A 186 -14.84 -5.19 -9.23
N ASP A 187 -14.26 -4.01 -9.15
CA ASP A 187 -13.12 -3.56 -9.94
C ASP A 187 -11.80 -3.54 -9.11
N GLY A 188 -10.74 -2.94 -9.66
CA GLY A 188 -9.46 -2.83 -8.98
C GLY A 188 -9.50 -2.00 -7.68
N ASN A 189 -10.43 -1.04 -7.54
CA ASN A 189 -10.56 -0.25 -6.31
C ASN A 189 -11.24 -1.07 -5.22
N ASP A 190 -12.24 -1.87 -5.59
CA ASP A 190 -12.92 -2.76 -4.65
C ASP A 190 -11.95 -3.82 -4.09
N TRP A 191 -11.07 -4.39 -4.93
CA TRP A 191 -10.02 -5.30 -4.49
C TRP A 191 -9.02 -4.64 -3.54
N LYS A 192 -8.59 -3.38 -3.81
CA LYS A 192 -7.73 -2.63 -2.88
C LYS A 192 -8.40 -2.41 -1.53
N GLY A 193 -9.65 -1.95 -1.55
CA GLY A 193 -10.43 -1.73 -0.34
C GLY A 193 -10.61 -3.01 0.47
N PHE A 194 -10.93 -4.11 -0.19
CA PHE A 194 -11.03 -5.43 0.45
C PHE A 194 -9.69 -5.86 1.07
N TYR A 195 -8.55 -5.69 0.38
CA TYR A 195 -7.24 -6.05 0.91
C TYR A 195 -6.83 -5.19 2.11
N GLN A 196 -7.13 -3.89 2.06
CA GLN A 196 -6.91 -2.99 3.17
C GLN A 196 -7.77 -3.36 4.39
N ALA A 197 -9.04 -3.68 4.18
CA ALA A 197 -9.93 -4.14 5.23
C ALA A 197 -9.48 -5.49 5.83
N LEU A 198 -8.97 -6.39 4.97
CA LEU A 198 -8.45 -7.68 5.41
C LEU A 198 -7.18 -7.51 6.27
N GLU A 199 -6.25 -6.65 5.84
CA GLU A 199 -5.02 -6.31 6.59
C GLU A 199 -5.31 -5.68 7.96
N GLN A 200 -6.41 -4.92 8.09
CA GLN A 200 -6.86 -4.38 9.38
C GLN A 200 -7.44 -5.44 10.34
N ARG A 201 -8.01 -6.51 9.79
CA ARG A 201 -8.71 -7.55 10.56
C ARG A 201 -7.85 -8.76 10.89
N ARG A 202 -6.78 -9.00 10.15
CA ARG A 202 -5.86 -10.13 10.37
C ARG A 202 -4.45 -9.81 9.86
N PRO A 203 -3.41 -10.47 10.40
CA PRO A 203 -2.07 -10.40 9.82
C PRO A 203 -2.07 -10.87 8.36
N VAL A 204 -1.40 -10.12 7.50
CA VAL A 204 -1.06 -10.47 6.12
C VAL A 204 0.41 -10.16 5.87
N VAL A 205 1.01 -10.76 4.85
CA VAL A 205 2.41 -10.50 4.54
C VAL A 205 2.56 -9.19 3.77
N ASN A 206 1.83 -9.08 2.66
CA ASN A 206 1.86 -7.90 1.79
C ASN A 206 0.72 -7.97 0.77
N TRP A 207 0.36 -6.82 0.19
CA TRP A 207 -0.52 -6.74 -0.96
C TRP A 207 -0.09 -5.63 -1.91
N GLY A 208 -0.48 -5.74 -3.17
CA GLY A 208 -0.12 -4.76 -4.18
C GLY A 208 -0.55 -5.17 -5.59
N PHE A 209 -0.13 -4.38 -6.57
CA PHE A 209 -0.39 -4.66 -7.97
C PHE A 209 0.81 -5.35 -8.62
N VAL A 210 0.57 -6.49 -9.26
CA VAL A 210 1.59 -7.22 -10.02
C VAL A 210 1.41 -6.93 -11.50
N ASN A 211 2.38 -6.25 -12.08
CA ASN A 211 2.44 -6.02 -13.53
C ASN A 211 2.78 -7.31 -14.27
N ASN A 212 2.09 -7.56 -15.37
CA ASN A 212 2.42 -8.61 -16.32
C ASN A 212 2.05 -8.20 -17.76
N PRO A 213 2.49 -8.93 -18.80
CA PRO A 213 2.16 -8.59 -20.18
C PRO A 213 0.67 -8.55 -20.52
N ALA A 214 -0.19 -9.17 -19.71
CA ALA A 214 -1.64 -9.17 -19.87
C ALA A 214 -2.36 -8.03 -19.12
N GLY A 215 -1.61 -7.06 -18.55
CA GLY A 215 -2.14 -5.91 -17.84
C GLY A 215 -1.97 -5.94 -16.31
N GLY A 216 -1.66 -7.09 -15.73
CA GLY A 216 -1.44 -7.25 -14.29
C GLY A 216 -2.70 -7.55 -13.47
N PHE A 217 -2.52 -7.70 -12.16
CA PHE A 217 -3.60 -7.99 -11.22
C PHE A 217 -3.25 -7.55 -9.79
N TRP A 218 -4.27 -7.27 -9.00
CA TRP A 218 -4.13 -7.05 -7.57
C TRP A 218 -3.96 -8.39 -6.84
N ASN A 219 -2.95 -8.46 -5.96
CA ASN A 219 -2.70 -9.64 -5.14
C ASN A 219 -2.54 -9.29 -3.67
N LEU A 220 -2.78 -10.29 -2.82
CA LEU A 220 -2.51 -10.24 -1.39
C LEU A 220 -1.89 -11.56 -0.95
N VAL A 221 -0.70 -11.52 -0.36
CA VAL A 221 -0.03 -12.67 0.25
C VAL A 221 -0.49 -12.78 1.69
N LEU A 222 -1.19 -13.87 2.01
CA LEU A 222 -1.79 -14.10 3.33
C LEU A 222 -0.77 -14.54 4.38
N ASN A 223 0.08 -15.50 4.00
CA ASN A 223 1.07 -16.13 4.87
C ASN A 223 2.24 -16.67 4.06
N ARG A 224 3.30 -17.08 4.74
CA ARG A 224 4.42 -17.83 4.19
C ARG A 224 4.86 -18.88 5.19
N PHE A 225 5.19 -20.07 4.71
CA PHE A 225 5.73 -21.16 5.51
C PHE A 225 7.12 -21.50 4.98
N ASP A 226 8.02 -21.89 5.85
CA ASP A 226 9.30 -22.48 5.47
C ASP A 226 9.17 -24.00 5.44
N HIS A 227 9.61 -24.64 4.37
CA HIS A 227 9.63 -26.08 4.24
C HIS A 227 10.79 -26.51 3.34
N ASP A 228 11.89 -26.94 3.94
CA ASP A 228 13.10 -27.49 3.27
C ASP A 228 13.66 -26.58 2.15
N GLY A 229 13.80 -25.30 2.43
CA GLY A 229 14.38 -24.33 1.50
C GLY A 229 13.45 -23.87 0.38
N VAL A 230 12.17 -24.24 0.43
CA VAL A 230 11.11 -23.67 -0.40
C VAL A 230 10.05 -23.00 0.48
N CYS A 231 9.27 -22.10 -0.09
CA CYS A 231 8.29 -21.32 0.62
C CYS A 231 6.86 -21.61 0.12
N PRO A 232 6.13 -22.56 0.71
CA PRO A 232 4.69 -22.70 0.49
C PRO A 232 3.93 -21.51 1.08
N TYR A 233 2.92 -21.01 0.37
CA TYR A 233 2.14 -19.86 0.82
C TYR A 233 0.76 -19.74 0.18
N MET A 234 -0.10 -18.92 0.79
CA MET A 234 -1.41 -18.58 0.26
C MET A 234 -1.41 -17.15 -0.29
N GLN A 235 -2.02 -16.98 -1.45
CA GLN A 235 -2.16 -15.68 -2.12
C GLN A 235 -3.54 -15.54 -2.74
N ILE A 236 -4.17 -14.37 -2.56
CA ILE A 236 -5.36 -14.00 -3.32
C ILE A 236 -4.89 -13.30 -4.59
N GLU A 237 -5.32 -13.78 -5.74
CA GLU A 237 -5.08 -13.18 -7.06
C GLU A 237 -6.42 -12.79 -7.67
N GLN A 238 -6.90 -11.61 -7.35
CA GLN A 238 -8.07 -10.93 -7.91
C GLN A 238 -9.25 -11.89 -8.21
N GLY A 239 -9.68 -12.62 -7.20
CA GLY A 239 -10.79 -13.57 -7.27
C GLY A 239 -10.42 -15.01 -6.97
N ASN A 240 -9.21 -15.48 -7.23
CA ASN A 240 -8.79 -16.84 -6.87
C ASN A 240 -7.98 -16.86 -5.59
N LEU A 241 -8.27 -17.81 -4.71
CA LEU A 241 -7.37 -18.14 -3.62
C LEU A 241 -6.38 -19.17 -4.15
N CYS A 242 -5.10 -18.77 -4.23
CA CYS A 242 -4.03 -19.57 -4.80
C CYS A 242 -3.15 -20.16 -3.70
N PHE A 243 -2.91 -21.46 -3.76
CA PHE A 243 -1.84 -22.12 -3.03
C PHE A 243 -0.61 -22.16 -3.91
N LYS A 244 0.50 -21.66 -3.41
CA LYS A 244 1.72 -21.45 -4.20
C LYS A 244 2.93 -22.04 -3.48
N VAL A 245 3.97 -22.35 -4.26
CA VAL A 245 5.30 -22.62 -3.74
C VAL A 245 6.27 -21.63 -4.35
N GLY A 246 7.04 -20.98 -3.50
CA GLY A 246 8.02 -19.96 -3.86
C GLY A 246 9.45 -20.38 -3.52
N GLU A 247 10.40 -19.55 -3.97
CA GLU A 247 11.84 -19.74 -3.72
C GLU A 247 12.39 -21.03 -4.29
N VAL A 248 11.75 -21.55 -5.36
CA VAL A 248 12.14 -22.77 -6.04
C VAL A 248 13.15 -22.44 -7.13
N PHE A 249 14.42 -22.67 -6.87
CA PHE A 249 15.49 -22.37 -7.82
C PHE A 249 15.81 -23.56 -8.72
N ASP A 250 15.76 -24.78 -8.18
CA ASP A 250 16.07 -26.04 -8.87
C ASP A 250 14.87 -26.98 -8.91
N SER A 251 14.89 -27.95 -9.82
CA SER A 251 13.88 -29.02 -9.95
C SER A 251 12.44 -28.51 -9.92
N ARG A 252 12.19 -27.32 -10.51
CA ARG A 252 10.93 -26.57 -10.40
C ARG A 252 9.70 -27.40 -10.75
N ARG A 253 9.82 -28.25 -11.79
CA ARG A 253 8.72 -29.11 -12.21
C ARG A 253 8.37 -30.14 -11.14
N ASP A 254 9.38 -30.80 -10.59
CA ASP A 254 9.20 -31.89 -9.62
C ASP A 254 8.65 -31.35 -8.30
N VAL A 255 9.19 -30.21 -7.81
CA VAL A 255 8.70 -29.52 -6.63
C VAL A 255 7.25 -29.11 -6.83
N ARG A 256 6.91 -28.50 -7.97
CA ARG A 256 5.53 -28.10 -8.30
C ARG A 256 4.58 -29.29 -8.32
N GLU A 257 4.93 -30.39 -9.02
CA GLU A 257 4.09 -31.57 -9.13
C GLU A 257 3.92 -32.27 -7.78
N ARG A 258 4.95 -32.29 -6.97
CA ARG A 258 4.88 -32.80 -5.60
C ARG A 258 3.90 -32.03 -4.74
N PHE A 259 4.03 -30.70 -4.65
CA PHE A 259 3.10 -29.88 -3.87
C PHE A 259 1.68 -29.92 -4.43
N HIS A 260 1.52 -29.97 -5.76
CA HIS A 260 0.21 -30.17 -6.37
C HIS A 260 -0.45 -31.47 -5.90
N ASN A 261 0.25 -32.60 -6.03
CA ASN A 261 -0.26 -33.91 -5.65
C ASN A 261 -0.53 -34.00 -4.15
N LEU A 262 0.34 -33.41 -3.32
CA LEU A 262 0.17 -33.35 -1.87
C LEU A 262 -1.13 -32.63 -1.50
N LEU A 263 -1.37 -31.43 -2.04
CA LEU A 263 -2.57 -30.67 -1.75
C LEU A 263 -3.83 -31.34 -2.32
N MET A 264 -3.77 -31.88 -3.53
CA MET A 264 -4.94 -32.54 -4.13
C MET A 264 -5.34 -33.83 -3.38
N SER A 265 -4.37 -34.58 -2.85
CA SER A 265 -4.64 -35.80 -2.06
C SER A 265 -5.16 -35.51 -0.65
N ALA A 266 -4.79 -34.34 -0.07
CA ALA A 266 -5.22 -33.93 1.27
C ALA A 266 -6.52 -33.14 1.28
N ALA A 267 -6.95 -32.60 0.13
CA ALA A 267 -8.13 -31.76 0.02
C ALA A 267 -9.42 -32.60 0.12
N GLN A 268 -10.36 -32.12 0.94
CA GLN A 268 -11.72 -32.65 0.98
C GLN A 268 -12.58 -31.98 -0.12
N PRO A 269 -13.55 -32.68 -0.72
CA PRO A 269 -14.35 -32.15 -1.82
C PRO A 269 -15.01 -30.81 -1.55
N GLU A 270 -15.50 -30.60 -0.32
CA GLU A 270 -16.16 -29.35 0.10
C GLU A 270 -15.22 -28.14 0.21
N MET A 271 -13.91 -28.35 0.19
CA MET A 271 -12.93 -27.27 0.16
C MET A 271 -12.82 -26.62 -1.22
N GLY A 272 -13.28 -27.30 -2.28
CA GLY A 272 -13.25 -26.78 -3.64
C GLY A 272 -11.83 -26.54 -4.18
N VAL A 273 -10.81 -27.20 -3.61
CA VAL A 273 -9.43 -27.13 -4.09
C VAL A 273 -9.30 -27.79 -5.45
N GLN A 274 -8.75 -27.09 -6.41
CA GLN A 274 -8.68 -27.52 -7.81
C GLN A 274 -7.29 -27.34 -8.39
N ARG A 275 -7.04 -28.05 -9.49
CA ARG A 275 -5.85 -27.84 -10.31
C ARG A 275 -5.91 -26.45 -10.96
N PRO A 276 -4.80 -25.68 -11.02
CA PRO A 276 -4.74 -24.44 -11.80
C PRO A 276 -4.98 -24.74 -13.30
N SER A 277 -5.64 -23.82 -14.01
CA SER A 277 -5.85 -23.93 -15.46
C SER A 277 -4.55 -24.07 -16.24
N ARG A 278 -3.47 -23.43 -15.72
CA ARG A 278 -2.11 -23.52 -16.27
C ARG A 278 -1.09 -23.57 -15.14
N PHE A 279 -0.13 -24.47 -15.24
CA PHE A 279 1.04 -24.48 -14.39
C PHE A 279 2.11 -23.51 -14.90
N GLY A 280 2.62 -22.65 -13.99
CA GLY A 280 3.84 -21.89 -14.23
C GLY A 280 5.10 -22.76 -14.06
N ASN A 281 6.26 -22.20 -14.47
CA ASN A 281 7.57 -22.82 -14.28
C ASN A 281 8.62 -21.78 -13.81
N GLY A 282 8.18 -20.80 -13.05
CA GLY A 282 9.04 -19.78 -12.43
C GLY A 282 9.53 -20.17 -11.04
N THR A 283 10.24 -19.25 -10.39
CA THR A 283 10.67 -19.39 -8.99
C THR A 283 9.48 -19.42 -8.02
N TYR A 284 8.35 -18.84 -8.43
CA TYR A 284 7.08 -18.82 -7.71
C TYR A 284 5.99 -19.44 -8.60
N MET A 285 5.35 -20.51 -8.11
CA MET A 285 4.41 -21.30 -8.91
C MET A 285 3.11 -21.56 -8.15
N THR A 286 1.98 -21.42 -8.84
CA THR A 286 0.68 -21.83 -8.31
C THR A 286 0.55 -23.35 -8.45
N VAL A 287 0.23 -24.03 -7.35
CA VAL A 287 0.12 -25.51 -7.28
C VAL A 287 -1.34 -25.97 -7.10
N ALA A 288 -2.18 -25.17 -6.48
CA ALA A 288 -3.62 -25.40 -6.40
C ALA A 288 -4.37 -24.07 -6.29
N VAL A 289 -5.68 -24.08 -6.59
CA VAL A 289 -6.53 -22.89 -6.52
C VAL A 289 -7.89 -23.24 -5.89
N VAL A 290 -8.53 -22.23 -5.29
CA VAL A 290 -9.94 -22.29 -4.90
C VAL A 290 -10.66 -21.16 -5.64
N PRO A 291 -11.72 -21.44 -6.41
CA PRO A 291 -12.49 -20.45 -7.14
C PRO A 291 -13.12 -19.42 -6.20
N ARG A 292 -13.31 -18.21 -6.72
CA ARG A 292 -13.88 -17.07 -5.98
C ARG A 292 -15.17 -17.43 -5.25
N GLN A 293 -16.08 -18.09 -5.92
CA GLN A 293 -17.40 -18.42 -5.38
C GLN A 293 -17.33 -19.30 -4.11
N VAL A 294 -16.28 -20.12 -3.98
CA VAL A 294 -16.12 -21.03 -2.84
C VAL A 294 -15.57 -20.32 -1.61
N TRP A 295 -14.59 -19.45 -1.80
CA TRP A 295 -13.90 -18.83 -0.64
C TRP A 295 -14.42 -17.43 -0.32
N LEU A 296 -14.80 -16.62 -1.34
CA LEU A 296 -15.22 -15.23 -1.16
C LEU A 296 -16.76 -15.14 -1.01
N GLY A 297 -17.50 -15.79 -1.90
CA GLY A 297 -18.96 -15.80 -1.94
C GLY A 297 -19.49 -15.79 -3.37
N GLU A 298 -20.79 -15.98 -3.51
CA GLU A 298 -21.47 -16.02 -4.81
C GLU A 298 -21.42 -14.65 -5.51
N ASP A 299 -21.34 -14.67 -6.81
CA ASP A 299 -21.14 -13.49 -7.67
C ASP A 299 -22.24 -12.43 -7.55
N ASP A 300 -23.48 -12.84 -7.28
CA ASP A 300 -24.64 -11.95 -7.15
C ASP A 300 -24.88 -11.43 -5.73
N GLN A 301 -24.06 -11.84 -4.77
CA GLN A 301 -24.14 -11.43 -3.37
C GLN A 301 -23.18 -10.28 -3.04
N ILE A 302 -23.50 -9.57 -1.96
CA ILE A 302 -22.59 -8.70 -1.25
C ILE A 302 -21.74 -9.58 -0.34
N ILE A 303 -20.48 -9.19 -0.12
CA ILE A 303 -19.55 -9.96 0.71
C ILE A 303 -20.06 -10.12 2.14
N ASP A 304 -20.00 -11.35 2.67
CA ASP A 304 -20.02 -11.62 4.10
C ASP A 304 -18.56 -11.71 4.60
N PHE A 305 -18.07 -10.59 5.12
CA PHE A 305 -16.66 -10.44 5.47
C PHE A 305 -16.24 -11.40 6.60
N ASP A 306 -17.08 -11.64 7.60
CA ASP A 306 -16.77 -12.54 8.73
C ASP A 306 -16.75 -14.01 8.29
N ALA A 307 -17.64 -14.40 7.39
CA ALA A 307 -17.59 -15.72 6.76
C ALA A 307 -16.34 -15.90 5.90
N VAL A 308 -15.87 -14.85 5.20
CA VAL A 308 -14.60 -14.88 4.44
C VAL A 308 -13.41 -15.06 5.37
N LEU A 309 -13.34 -14.31 6.48
CA LEU A 309 -12.28 -14.47 7.48
C LEU A 309 -12.21 -15.90 8.00
N THR A 310 -13.37 -16.48 8.32
CA THR A 310 -13.49 -17.86 8.82
C THR A 310 -12.98 -18.87 7.78
N ARG A 311 -13.39 -18.71 6.50
CA ARG A 311 -12.92 -19.58 5.41
C ARG A 311 -11.41 -19.48 5.18
N LEU A 312 -10.86 -18.28 5.17
CA LEU A 312 -9.41 -18.06 5.01
C LEU A 312 -8.61 -18.67 6.15
N ALA A 313 -9.08 -18.55 7.39
CA ALA A 313 -8.44 -19.18 8.56
C ALA A 313 -8.45 -20.72 8.45
N ARG A 314 -9.56 -21.31 7.98
CA ARG A 314 -9.67 -22.76 7.73
C ARG A 314 -8.65 -23.22 6.66
N TYR A 315 -8.52 -22.51 5.55
CA TYR A 315 -7.55 -22.85 4.51
C TYR A 315 -6.11 -22.71 4.99
N GLU A 316 -5.82 -21.69 5.79
CA GLU A 316 -4.49 -21.48 6.36
C GLU A 316 -4.08 -22.61 7.32
N LEU A 317 -4.98 -22.99 8.23
CA LEU A 317 -4.75 -24.11 9.14
C LEU A 317 -4.55 -25.42 8.37
N TRP A 318 -5.41 -25.69 7.40
CA TRP A 318 -5.28 -26.87 6.55
C TRP A 318 -3.95 -26.91 5.79
N LEU A 319 -3.54 -25.81 5.16
CA LEU A 319 -2.27 -25.74 4.46
C LEU A 319 -1.10 -26.02 5.41
N LYS A 320 -1.11 -25.42 6.59
CA LYS A 320 -0.09 -25.64 7.62
C LYS A 320 0.00 -27.11 8.01
N GLU A 321 -1.11 -27.74 8.31
CA GLU A 321 -1.15 -29.17 8.68
C GLU A 321 -0.66 -30.08 7.56
N VAL A 322 -0.98 -29.78 6.31
CA VAL A 322 -0.52 -30.54 5.14
C VAL A 322 0.98 -30.41 4.95
N ILE A 323 1.54 -29.20 5.12
CA ILE A 323 2.97 -28.94 5.01
C ILE A 323 3.74 -29.65 6.15
N GLU A 324 3.26 -29.58 7.39
CA GLU A 324 3.90 -30.22 8.55
C GLU A 324 3.96 -31.75 8.43
N LYS A 325 3.02 -32.36 7.71
CA LYS A 325 2.99 -33.81 7.45
C LYS A 325 3.75 -34.21 6.17
N ALA A 326 4.21 -33.23 5.38
CA ALA A 326 4.93 -33.52 4.13
C ALA A 326 6.34 -34.02 4.43
N GLU A 327 6.78 -35.01 3.68
CA GLU A 327 8.19 -35.45 3.74
C GLU A 327 9.12 -34.33 3.25
N PRO A 328 10.39 -34.26 3.71
CA PRO A 328 11.37 -33.30 3.25
C PRO A 328 11.54 -33.27 1.72
N VAL A 329 11.83 -32.08 1.16
CA VAL A 329 12.03 -31.88 -0.29
C VAL A 329 13.33 -32.55 -0.78
N GLY A 330 14.24 -32.83 0.11
CA GLY A 330 15.57 -33.46 -0.15
C GLY A 330 15.65 -34.89 0.32
N GLY A 331 15.05 -35.83 -0.43
CA GLY A 331 15.43 -37.25 -0.33
C GLY A 331 16.51 -37.57 -1.34
N ALA A 332 17.79 -37.26 -1.07
CA ALA A 332 18.99 -38.03 -1.45
C ALA A 332 20.26 -37.20 -1.13
N ASN A 333 21.03 -37.69 -0.14
CA ASN A 333 22.48 -37.51 0.04
C ASN A 333 23.07 -36.09 -0.10
N SER A 334 23.00 -35.29 0.98
CA SER A 334 24.13 -34.42 1.26
C SER A 334 25.24 -35.24 1.92
N PRO A 335 26.46 -35.35 1.34
CA PRO A 335 27.58 -35.91 2.05
C PRO A 335 27.92 -34.98 3.22
N ALA A 336 28.03 -35.57 4.41
CA ALA A 336 28.53 -34.88 5.59
C ALA A 336 29.89 -34.23 5.25
N VAL A 337 29.93 -32.90 5.28
CA VAL A 337 31.19 -32.15 5.24
C VAL A 337 31.87 -32.43 6.59
N ALA A 338 32.85 -33.32 6.57
CA ALA A 338 33.77 -33.50 7.69
C ALA A 338 34.54 -32.17 7.90
N VAL A 339 34.32 -31.57 9.05
CA VAL A 339 35.17 -30.49 9.55
C VAL A 339 36.51 -31.14 9.93
N LEU A 340 37.56 -30.75 9.23
CA LEU A 340 38.96 -30.82 9.66
C LEU A 340 39.43 -29.42 10.02
#